data_fc672c686590e0e7f4a234d29cc52f02
#
_entry.id   fc672c686590e0e7f4a234d29cc52f02
#
_cell.length_a   1.000
_cell.length_b   1.000
_cell.length_c   1.000
_cell.angle_alpha   90.00
_cell.angle_beta   90.00
_cell.angle_gamma   90.00
#
_symmetry.space_group_name_H-M   'P 1'
#
loop_
_entity.id
_entity.type
_entity.pdbx_description
1 polymer ?
#
loop_
_entity_poly.entity_id
_entity_poly.type
_entity_poly.pdbx_seq_one_letter_code
_entity_poly.pdbx_strand_id
1 'polypeptide(L)'
;MKRLHKIKALCALLLALCLTLAGCGGGPKQEAAASAEEATVHFLTNLQNGEFDQAKTYLDEGNPLLTVFPVAEGETAPELDAVYRQFREKMTGLTFRVGDEGAVGNSMVYITATQYDFRSAINEAMLAAMEAQCREGGNAFADYAGWMRQGIANATMGEEGTVRAMATDKNGGYIIDRRGYTDHDFMNLFTGGFYDYADFQMAVCTNTMDSVEHTYYFAALGDQVIACIQEMSEADDSGELDDDTIAGLNEFYAQAAQQTPGIYMGVTKDGSRVVTHVGIDFQTADQNTLVNSGMVSGSYQGNMSDGRLSLSATVSAFEKDGMTSIVTPVYGTAE
;
A
#
# COMPACT_ATOMS: atom_id res chain seq x y z
N MET A 1 -46.76 -23.70 -27.91
CA MET A 1 -45.46 -23.04 -27.55
C MET A 1 -45.59 -21.88 -26.56
N LYS A 2 -46.61 -21.02 -26.54
CA LYS A 2 -46.74 -19.88 -25.61
C LYS A 2 -46.94 -20.24 -24.14
N ARG A 3 -47.45 -21.44 -23.77
CA ARG A 3 -47.60 -21.86 -22.37
C ARG A 3 -46.29 -22.30 -21.71
N LEU A 4 -45.33 -22.85 -22.44
CA LEU A 4 -44.07 -23.35 -21.92
C LEU A 4 -43.13 -22.18 -21.52
N HIS A 5 -43.22 -21.05 -22.23
CA HIS A 5 -42.45 -19.84 -21.90
C HIS A 5 -42.93 -19.16 -20.62
N LYS A 6 -44.23 -19.18 -20.35
CA LYS A 6 -44.79 -18.62 -19.10
C LYS A 6 -44.41 -19.42 -17.86
N ILE A 7 -44.30 -20.75 -17.97
CA ILE A 7 -43.90 -21.63 -16.87
C ILE A 7 -42.40 -21.44 -16.58
N LYS A 8 -41.55 -21.31 -17.58
CA LYS A 8 -40.09 -21.02 -17.36
C LYS A 8 -39.86 -19.66 -16.74
N ALA A 9 -40.60 -18.63 -17.13
CA ALA A 9 -40.52 -17.31 -16.55
C ALA A 9 -41.05 -17.29 -15.08
N LEU A 10 -42.08 -18.06 -14.76
CA LEU A 10 -42.60 -18.16 -13.39
C LEU A 10 -41.65 -18.95 -12.47
N CYS A 11 -40.99 -20.00 -12.95
CA CYS A 11 -39.97 -20.74 -12.20
C CYS A 11 -38.72 -19.88 -11.95
N ALA A 12 -38.28 -19.09 -12.93
CA ALA A 12 -37.14 -18.15 -12.74
C ALA A 12 -37.49 -17.05 -11.74
N LEU A 13 -38.74 -16.55 -11.75
CA LEU A 13 -39.19 -15.54 -10.78
C LEU A 13 -39.34 -16.12 -9.36
N LEU A 14 -39.78 -17.36 -9.23
CA LEU A 14 -39.86 -18.07 -7.95
C LEU A 14 -38.49 -18.41 -7.37
N LEU A 15 -37.50 -18.79 -8.22
CA LEU A 15 -36.12 -18.96 -7.77
C LEU A 15 -35.51 -17.65 -7.30
N ALA A 16 -35.71 -16.55 -8.03
CA ALA A 16 -35.25 -15.23 -7.61
C ALA A 16 -35.91 -14.76 -6.28
N LEU A 17 -37.19 -15.09 -6.07
CA LEU A 17 -37.92 -14.73 -4.84
C LEU A 17 -37.50 -15.58 -3.64
N CYS A 18 -37.10 -16.83 -3.83
CA CYS A 18 -36.56 -17.68 -2.74
C CYS A 18 -35.17 -17.22 -2.26
N LEU A 19 -34.37 -16.59 -3.14
CA LEU A 19 -33.06 -16.03 -2.78
C LEU A 19 -33.18 -14.71 -1.98
N THR A 20 -34.30 -13.98 -2.08
CA THR A 20 -34.50 -12.71 -1.37
C THR A 20 -35.16 -12.86 0.01
N LEU A 21 -35.66 -14.02 0.39
CA LEU A 21 -36.35 -14.25 1.66
C LEU A 21 -35.47 -14.88 2.77
N ALA A 22 -34.21 -15.20 2.48
CA ALA A 22 -33.25 -15.76 3.45
C ALA A 22 -32.44 -14.70 4.22
N GLY A 23 -32.70 -13.41 4.06
CA GLY A 23 -31.86 -12.34 4.61
C GLY A 23 -32.54 -11.41 5.59
N CYS A 24 -32.88 -11.87 6.79
CA CYS A 24 -33.13 -10.98 7.92
C CYS A 24 -32.49 -11.56 9.19
N GLY A 25 -31.34 -11.00 9.61
CA GLY A 25 -30.81 -11.11 10.98
C GLY A 25 -29.73 -12.16 11.20
N GLY A 26 -28.57 -11.96 10.66
CA GLY A 26 -27.35 -12.69 11.01
C GLY A 26 -26.22 -12.20 10.11
N GLY A 27 -25.04 -11.96 10.68
CA GLY A 27 -23.85 -11.67 9.89
C GLY A 27 -23.60 -12.73 8.80
N PRO A 28 -22.64 -12.53 7.90
CA PRO A 28 -22.32 -13.46 6.82
C PRO A 28 -22.12 -14.86 7.41
N LYS A 29 -22.91 -15.83 6.93
CA LYS A 29 -22.79 -17.23 7.39
C LYS A 29 -21.83 -17.92 6.43
N GLN A 30 -20.78 -18.49 7.00
CA GLN A 30 -19.92 -19.41 6.26
C GLN A 30 -20.74 -20.58 5.73
N GLU A 31 -20.69 -20.81 4.43
CA GLU A 31 -21.14 -22.05 3.82
C GLU A 31 -20.09 -23.13 4.16
N ALA A 32 -20.51 -24.24 4.78
CA ALA A 32 -19.57 -25.25 5.23
C ALA A 32 -18.88 -25.90 4.02
N ALA A 33 -17.58 -25.69 3.88
CA ALA A 33 -16.77 -26.31 2.82
C ALA A 33 -16.37 -27.72 3.25
N ALA A 34 -16.57 -28.70 2.37
CA ALA A 34 -16.29 -30.12 2.66
C ALA A 34 -14.81 -30.49 2.45
N SER A 35 -13.99 -29.62 1.88
CA SER A 35 -12.57 -29.82 1.64
C SER A 35 -11.78 -28.52 1.64
N ALA A 36 -10.44 -28.63 1.72
CA ALA A 36 -9.53 -27.50 1.57
C ALA A 36 -9.67 -26.81 0.21
N GLU A 37 -9.86 -27.61 -0.85
CA GLU A 37 -10.10 -27.09 -2.20
C GLU A 37 -11.37 -26.26 -2.26
N GLU A 38 -12.50 -26.78 -1.76
CA GLU A 38 -13.79 -26.09 -1.75
C GLU A 38 -13.73 -24.80 -0.94
N ALA A 39 -13.10 -24.80 0.26
CA ALA A 39 -12.91 -23.60 1.05
C ALA A 39 -12.11 -22.53 0.30
N THR A 40 -11.08 -22.95 -0.40
CA THR A 40 -10.22 -22.07 -1.20
C THR A 40 -10.96 -21.50 -2.40
N VAL A 41 -11.73 -22.33 -3.11
CA VAL A 41 -12.56 -21.88 -4.25
C VAL A 41 -13.62 -20.87 -3.78
N HIS A 42 -14.30 -21.17 -2.66
CA HIS A 42 -15.30 -20.25 -2.11
C HIS A 42 -14.66 -18.90 -1.72
N PHE A 43 -13.52 -18.93 -1.03
CA PHE A 43 -12.77 -17.71 -0.66
C PHE A 43 -12.47 -16.86 -1.89
N LEU A 44 -11.83 -17.46 -2.91
CA LEU A 44 -11.38 -16.74 -4.09
C LEU A 44 -12.55 -16.27 -4.98
N THR A 45 -13.61 -17.08 -5.08
CA THR A 45 -14.82 -16.69 -5.81
C THR A 45 -15.52 -15.50 -5.15
N ASN A 46 -15.60 -15.48 -3.81
CA ASN A 46 -16.17 -14.35 -3.09
C ASN A 46 -15.32 -13.08 -3.27
N LEU A 47 -13.98 -13.21 -3.34
CA LEU A 47 -13.11 -12.07 -3.67
C LEU A 47 -13.40 -11.53 -5.08
N GLN A 48 -13.53 -12.40 -6.09
CA GLN A 48 -13.86 -11.99 -7.46
C GLN A 48 -15.24 -11.32 -7.56
N ASN A 49 -16.19 -11.75 -6.73
CA ASN A 49 -17.53 -11.17 -6.69
C ASN A 49 -17.62 -9.87 -5.88
N GLY A 50 -16.54 -9.48 -5.18
CA GLY A 50 -16.55 -8.35 -4.26
C GLY A 50 -17.28 -8.62 -2.94
N GLU A 51 -17.54 -9.88 -2.62
CA GLU A 51 -18.23 -10.36 -1.40
C GLU A 51 -17.21 -10.55 -0.27
N PHE A 52 -16.50 -9.46 0.09
CA PHE A 52 -15.35 -9.51 1.00
C PHE A 52 -15.72 -10.03 2.40
N ASP A 53 -16.87 -9.67 2.93
CA ASP A 53 -17.31 -10.16 4.23
C ASP A 53 -17.60 -11.67 4.21
N GLN A 54 -18.09 -12.17 3.09
CA GLN A 54 -18.26 -13.60 2.91
C GLN A 54 -16.90 -14.30 2.72
N ALA A 55 -15.97 -13.71 1.97
CA ALA A 55 -14.62 -14.25 1.80
C ALA A 55 -13.89 -14.41 3.15
N LYS A 56 -13.98 -13.41 4.04
CA LYS A 56 -13.39 -13.46 5.39
C LYS A 56 -13.83 -14.66 6.22
N THR A 57 -15.04 -15.16 6.03
CA THR A 57 -15.55 -16.30 6.81
C THR A 57 -14.77 -17.58 6.55
N TYR A 58 -14.02 -17.66 5.45
CA TYR A 58 -13.14 -18.78 5.11
C TYR A 58 -11.70 -18.60 5.61
N LEU A 59 -11.38 -17.49 6.27
CA LEU A 59 -10.06 -17.21 6.86
C LEU A 59 -10.05 -17.49 8.36
N ASP A 60 -8.94 -18.01 8.87
CA ASP A 60 -8.72 -18.12 10.31
C ASP A 60 -8.60 -16.73 10.95
N GLU A 61 -9.07 -16.55 12.19
CA GLU A 61 -9.10 -15.27 12.92
C GLU A 61 -7.75 -14.54 12.99
N GLY A 62 -6.65 -15.24 12.89
CA GLY A 62 -5.33 -14.61 12.88
C GLY A 62 -4.72 -14.51 11.49
N ASN A 63 -5.51 -14.65 10.41
CA ASN A 63 -4.99 -14.57 9.06
C ASN A 63 -4.64 -13.12 8.72
N PRO A 64 -3.39 -12.82 8.31
CA PRO A 64 -2.98 -11.46 8.01
C PRO A 64 -3.74 -10.81 6.86
N LEU A 65 -4.38 -11.57 5.94
CA LEU A 65 -5.27 -11.00 4.92
C LEU A 65 -6.44 -10.21 5.52
N LEU A 66 -6.84 -10.51 6.75
CA LEU A 66 -7.91 -9.76 7.41
C LEU A 66 -7.56 -8.27 7.61
N THR A 67 -6.27 -7.92 7.69
CA THR A 67 -5.81 -6.54 7.84
C THR A 67 -6.03 -5.69 6.58
N VAL A 68 -6.06 -6.31 5.40
CA VAL A 68 -6.30 -5.61 4.12
C VAL A 68 -7.79 -5.61 3.71
N PHE A 69 -8.65 -6.24 4.51
CA PHE A 69 -10.09 -6.29 4.31
C PHE A 69 -10.84 -5.76 5.53
N PRO A 70 -10.76 -4.47 5.85
CA PRO A 70 -11.50 -3.90 6.98
C PRO A 70 -12.99 -4.16 6.83
N VAL A 71 -13.68 -4.48 7.96
CA VAL A 71 -15.09 -4.91 7.96
C VAL A 71 -16.01 -3.72 7.82
N ALA A 72 -15.67 -2.58 8.42
CA ALA A 72 -16.53 -1.41 8.47
C ALA A 72 -15.82 -0.14 7.99
N GLU A 73 -16.60 0.81 7.47
CA GLU A 73 -16.14 2.19 7.31
C GLU A 73 -15.77 2.75 8.68
N GLY A 74 -14.59 3.37 8.80
CA GLY A 74 -14.08 3.94 10.04
C GLY A 74 -13.16 3.04 10.88
N GLU A 75 -12.86 1.82 10.41
CA GLU A 75 -11.78 0.99 10.97
C GLU A 75 -10.39 1.46 10.46
N THR A 76 -10.38 2.40 9.52
CA THR A 76 -9.19 3.01 8.94
C THR A 76 -9.16 4.51 9.19
N ALA A 77 -8.02 5.16 8.99
CA ALA A 77 -7.99 6.61 8.87
C ALA A 77 -8.88 7.06 7.71
N PRO A 78 -9.73 8.10 7.88
CA PRO A 78 -10.73 8.49 6.89
C PRO A 78 -10.17 8.74 5.49
N GLU A 79 -8.94 9.25 5.39
CA GLU A 79 -8.22 9.49 4.14
C GLU A 79 -7.87 8.19 3.40
N LEU A 80 -7.79 7.08 4.11
CA LEU A 80 -7.49 5.76 3.55
C LEU A 80 -8.72 4.95 3.19
N ASP A 81 -9.89 5.29 3.70
CA ASP A 81 -11.15 4.58 3.36
C ASP A 81 -11.35 4.55 1.83
N ALA A 82 -11.05 5.66 1.15
CA ALA A 82 -11.13 5.74 -0.30
C ALA A 82 -10.08 4.87 -1.00
N VAL A 83 -8.86 4.78 -0.45
CA VAL A 83 -7.77 3.92 -0.95
C VAL A 83 -8.20 2.46 -0.89
N TYR A 84 -8.68 2.01 0.28
CA TYR A 84 -9.09 0.62 0.48
C TYR A 84 -10.32 0.23 -0.31
N ARG A 85 -11.28 1.12 -0.45
CA ARG A 85 -12.44 0.89 -1.31
C ARG A 85 -12.02 0.68 -2.76
N GLN A 86 -11.17 1.57 -3.30
CA GLN A 86 -10.68 1.47 -4.68
C GLN A 86 -9.82 0.20 -4.87
N PHE A 87 -8.98 -0.15 -3.89
CA PHE A 87 -8.23 -1.40 -3.91
C PHE A 87 -9.16 -2.61 -3.99
N ARG A 88 -10.16 -2.72 -3.12
CA ARG A 88 -11.12 -3.82 -3.10
C ARG A 88 -11.87 -3.93 -4.43
N GLU A 89 -12.37 -2.81 -4.96
CA GLU A 89 -13.05 -2.79 -6.25
C GLU A 89 -12.17 -3.35 -7.37
N LYS A 90 -10.91 -2.92 -7.44
CA LYS A 90 -9.99 -3.35 -8.50
C LYS A 90 -9.51 -4.79 -8.31
N MET A 91 -9.32 -5.23 -7.07
CA MET A 91 -8.87 -6.59 -6.76
C MET A 91 -9.87 -7.68 -7.21
N THR A 92 -11.14 -7.35 -7.46
CA THR A 92 -12.13 -8.30 -8.06
C THR A 92 -11.72 -8.81 -9.44
N GLY A 93 -10.77 -8.15 -10.11
CA GLY A 93 -10.18 -8.61 -11.36
C GLY A 93 -9.19 -9.78 -11.25
N LEU A 94 -8.92 -10.27 -10.03
CA LEU A 94 -8.15 -11.49 -9.78
C LEU A 94 -8.65 -12.64 -10.65
N THR A 95 -7.74 -13.36 -11.30
CA THR A 95 -8.05 -14.64 -11.95
C THR A 95 -7.32 -15.77 -11.23
N PHE A 96 -7.95 -16.93 -11.11
CA PHE A 96 -7.34 -18.04 -10.40
C PHE A 96 -7.77 -19.41 -10.95
N ARG A 97 -6.99 -20.44 -10.63
CA ARG A 97 -7.34 -21.85 -10.69
C ARG A 97 -6.80 -22.56 -9.44
N VAL A 98 -7.56 -23.49 -8.93
CA VAL A 98 -7.19 -24.35 -7.82
C VAL A 98 -6.95 -25.75 -8.36
N GLY A 99 -5.89 -26.41 -7.94
CA GLY A 99 -5.51 -27.73 -8.46
C GLY A 99 -4.86 -28.62 -7.42
N ASP A 100 -4.87 -29.94 -7.74
CA ASP A 100 -4.41 -31.02 -6.87
C ASP A 100 -2.92 -31.35 -7.06
N GLU A 101 -2.14 -30.59 -7.79
CA GLU A 101 -0.76 -30.93 -8.13
C GLU A 101 0.08 -31.13 -6.87
N GLY A 102 0.14 -32.38 -6.40
CA GLY A 102 0.98 -32.77 -5.29
C GLY A 102 0.34 -32.66 -3.91
N ALA A 103 -0.99 -32.71 -3.81
CA ALA A 103 -1.70 -32.75 -2.53
C ALA A 103 -1.14 -33.79 -1.59
N VAL A 104 -0.42 -33.35 -0.57
CA VAL A 104 0.02 -34.18 0.55
C VAL A 104 -1.07 -34.14 1.61
N GLY A 105 -2.11 -34.94 1.41
CA GLY A 105 -3.27 -35.01 2.31
C GLY A 105 -4.36 -33.98 1.97
N ASN A 106 -5.53 -34.10 2.65
CA ASN A 106 -6.74 -33.33 2.39
C ASN A 106 -6.68 -31.85 2.84
N SER A 107 -5.52 -31.37 3.33
CA SER A 107 -5.40 -30.06 3.99
C SER A 107 -4.61 -29.02 3.18
N MET A 108 -4.05 -29.38 2.03
CA MET A 108 -3.22 -28.47 1.24
C MET A 108 -3.66 -28.47 -0.22
N VAL A 109 -3.77 -27.28 -0.81
CA VAL A 109 -4.11 -27.06 -2.22
C VAL A 109 -3.10 -26.11 -2.86
N TYR A 110 -2.90 -26.27 -4.17
CA TYR A 110 -2.14 -25.32 -4.98
C TYR A 110 -3.09 -24.34 -5.64
N ILE A 111 -2.75 -23.05 -5.57
CA ILE A 111 -3.49 -21.98 -6.19
C ILE A 111 -2.57 -21.31 -7.18
N THR A 112 -2.98 -21.27 -8.43
CA THR A 112 -2.33 -20.44 -9.44
C THR A 112 -3.24 -19.24 -9.68
N ALA A 113 -2.69 -18.04 -9.58
CA ALA A 113 -3.47 -16.82 -9.72
C ALA A 113 -2.68 -15.73 -10.45
N THR A 114 -3.42 -14.79 -11.02
CA THR A 114 -2.91 -13.53 -11.55
C THR A 114 -3.70 -12.40 -10.92
N GLN A 115 -2.99 -11.44 -10.34
CA GLN A 115 -3.55 -10.26 -9.71
C GLN A 115 -2.93 -9.01 -10.36
N TYR A 116 -3.52 -7.84 -10.16
CA TYR A 116 -2.88 -6.57 -10.49
C TYR A 116 -1.61 -6.38 -9.66
N ASP A 117 -0.57 -5.83 -10.26
CA ASP A 117 0.65 -5.42 -9.56
C ASP A 117 0.43 -4.04 -8.93
N PHE A 118 -0.20 -4.04 -7.74
CA PHE A 118 -0.44 -2.81 -6.99
C PHE A 118 0.83 -2.24 -6.40
N ARG A 119 1.76 -3.11 -5.98
CA ARG A 119 3.01 -2.68 -5.35
C ARG A 119 3.84 -1.80 -6.27
N SER A 120 4.13 -2.28 -7.48
CA SER A 120 4.91 -1.52 -8.46
C SER A 120 4.21 -0.22 -8.84
N ALA A 121 2.89 -0.29 -9.11
CA ALA A 121 2.14 0.88 -9.52
C ALA A 121 2.01 1.95 -8.41
N ILE A 122 1.86 1.55 -7.15
CA ILE A 122 1.84 2.48 -6.01
C ILE A 122 3.23 3.09 -5.80
N ASN A 123 4.29 2.29 -5.91
CA ASN A 123 5.65 2.78 -5.80
C ASN A 123 5.97 3.80 -6.91
N GLU A 124 5.60 3.52 -8.17
CA GLU A 124 5.74 4.45 -9.28
C GLU A 124 4.99 5.78 -9.04
N ALA A 125 3.76 5.70 -8.51
CA ALA A 125 2.97 6.89 -8.19
C ALA A 125 3.60 7.70 -7.04
N MET A 126 4.14 7.05 -6.02
CA MET A 126 4.89 7.69 -4.92
C MET A 126 6.12 8.42 -5.45
N LEU A 127 6.92 7.77 -6.30
CA LEU A 127 8.12 8.38 -6.88
C LEU A 127 7.78 9.56 -7.80
N ALA A 128 6.70 9.45 -8.59
CA ALA A 128 6.22 10.55 -9.41
C ALA A 128 5.74 11.74 -8.55
N ALA A 129 5.07 11.49 -7.43
CA ALA A 129 4.66 12.52 -6.48
C ALA A 129 5.87 13.19 -5.81
N MET A 130 6.92 12.42 -5.47
CA MET A 130 8.17 12.92 -4.93
C MET A 130 8.89 13.81 -5.96
N GLU A 131 9.02 13.37 -7.22
CA GLU A 131 9.62 14.15 -8.28
C GLU A 131 8.83 15.45 -8.52
N ALA A 132 7.50 15.39 -8.57
CA ALA A 132 6.64 16.56 -8.73
C ALA A 132 6.86 17.58 -7.59
N GLN A 133 6.88 17.13 -6.33
CA GLN A 133 7.13 18.02 -5.19
C GLN A 133 8.51 18.65 -5.26
N CYS A 134 9.55 17.90 -5.63
CA CYS A 134 10.89 18.45 -5.78
C CYS A 134 11.01 19.49 -6.90
N ARG A 135 10.25 19.36 -8.00
CA ARG A 135 10.35 20.24 -9.18
C ARG A 135 9.38 21.41 -9.16
N GLU A 136 8.18 21.18 -8.64
CA GLU A 136 7.05 22.12 -8.74
C GLU A 136 6.68 22.70 -7.37
N GLY A 137 7.19 22.14 -6.28
CA GLY A 137 6.79 22.46 -4.92
C GLY A 137 5.44 21.86 -4.55
N GLY A 138 4.86 22.38 -3.48
CA GLY A 138 3.58 21.92 -2.97
C GLY A 138 3.73 20.72 -2.02
N ASN A 139 2.75 19.81 -2.00
CA ASN A 139 2.68 18.71 -1.04
C ASN A 139 2.30 17.37 -1.67
N ALA A 140 2.66 17.17 -2.95
CA ALA A 140 2.26 15.99 -3.70
C ALA A 140 2.70 14.67 -3.04
N PHE A 141 3.91 14.63 -2.49
CA PHE A 141 4.42 13.45 -1.77
C PHE A 141 3.74 13.26 -0.41
N ALA A 142 3.42 14.34 0.29
CA ALA A 142 2.70 14.29 1.56
C ALA A 142 1.24 13.81 1.41
N ASP A 143 0.63 13.98 0.23
CA ASP A 143 -0.69 13.43 -0.11
C ASP A 143 -0.59 11.92 -0.44
N TYR A 144 -0.24 11.12 0.57
CA TYR A 144 -0.06 9.67 0.38
C TYR A 144 -1.34 8.96 -0.07
N ALA A 145 -2.50 9.38 0.39
CA ALA A 145 -3.76 8.82 -0.07
C ALA A 145 -4.02 9.09 -1.57
N GLY A 146 -3.58 10.25 -2.04
CA GLY A 146 -3.65 10.64 -3.44
C GLY A 146 -2.81 9.75 -4.35
N TRP A 147 -1.52 9.62 -4.07
CA TRP A 147 -0.65 8.80 -4.92
C TRP A 147 -0.92 7.28 -4.74
N MET A 148 -1.37 6.80 -3.58
CA MET A 148 -1.84 5.41 -3.44
C MET A 148 -3.02 5.13 -4.35
N ARG A 149 -4.04 6.00 -4.37
CA ARG A 149 -5.20 5.85 -5.26
C ARG A 149 -4.81 5.91 -6.73
N GLN A 150 -3.88 6.80 -7.09
CA GLN A 150 -3.35 6.88 -8.45
C GLN A 150 -2.64 5.58 -8.85
N GLY A 151 -1.79 5.03 -7.99
CA GLY A 151 -1.12 3.76 -8.21
C GLY A 151 -2.12 2.62 -8.38
N ILE A 152 -3.12 2.50 -7.49
CA ILE A 152 -4.17 1.49 -7.61
C ILE A 152 -4.91 1.65 -8.95
N ALA A 153 -5.28 2.86 -9.35
CA ALA A 153 -5.97 3.11 -10.62
C ALA A 153 -5.14 2.64 -11.83
N ASN A 154 -3.83 2.88 -11.80
CA ASN A 154 -2.90 2.61 -12.90
C ASN A 154 -2.37 1.16 -12.89
N ALA A 155 -2.55 0.40 -11.79
CA ALA A 155 -2.05 -0.96 -11.71
C ALA A 155 -2.53 -1.82 -12.89
N THR A 156 -1.60 -2.56 -13.49
CA THR A 156 -1.85 -3.51 -14.58
C THR A 156 -1.75 -4.94 -14.04
N MET A 157 -2.29 -5.91 -14.80
CA MET A 157 -2.17 -7.32 -14.41
C MET A 157 -0.70 -7.70 -14.32
N GLY A 158 -0.32 -8.28 -13.18
CA GLY A 158 1.01 -8.82 -12.93
C GLY A 158 1.23 -10.19 -13.58
N GLU A 159 2.30 -10.84 -13.23
CA GLU A 159 2.61 -12.19 -13.68
C GLU A 159 1.78 -13.24 -12.94
N GLU A 160 1.53 -14.38 -13.61
CA GLU A 160 0.90 -15.53 -12.98
C GLU A 160 1.85 -16.15 -11.95
N GLY A 161 1.35 -16.33 -10.73
CA GLY A 161 2.09 -16.98 -9.64
C GLY A 161 1.37 -18.22 -9.14
N THR A 162 2.12 -19.13 -8.49
CA THR A 162 1.57 -20.32 -7.84
C THR A 162 2.00 -20.38 -6.39
N VAL A 163 1.02 -20.53 -5.48
CA VAL A 163 1.24 -20.65 -4.04
C VAL A 163 0.49 -21.84 -3.48
N ARG A 164 0.83 -22.24 -2.25
CA ARG A 164 0.14 -23.27 -1.50
C ARG A 164 -0.77 -22.66 -0.45
N ALA A 165 -2.00 -23.16 -0.35
CA ALA A 165 -2.92 -22.85 0.72
C ALA A 165 -3.08 -24.06 1.64
N MET A 166 -3.09 -23.83 2.95
CA MET A 166 -3.46 -24.84 3.94
C MET A 166 -4.83 -24.50 4.50
N ALA A 167 -5.66 -25.51 4.66
CA ALA A 167 -6.95 -25.37 5.31
C ALA A 167 -7.15 -26.45 6.37
N THR A 168 -7.83 -26.10 7.46
CA THR A 168 -8.09 -26.96 8.59
C THR A 168 -9.60 -27.11 8.77
N ASP A 169 -10.04 -28.34 9.06
CA ASP A 169 -11.43 -28.57 9.46
C ASP A 169 -11.67 -27.93 10.84
N LYS A 170 -12.59 -26.97 10.89
CA LYS A 170 -13.10 -26.36 12.11
C LYS A 170 -14.62 -26.56 12.18
N ASN A 171 -15.06 -27.39 13.12
CA ASN A 171 -16.48 -27.63 13.40
C ASN A 171 -17.30 -28.17 12.21
N GLY A 172 -16.66 -28.96 11.34
CA GLY A 172 -17.33 -29.58 10.19
C GLY A 172 -17.30 -28.76 8.90
N GLY A 173 -16.44 -27.74 8.84
CA GLY A 173 -16.14 -26.97 7.63
C GLY A 173 -14.67 -26.59 7.56
N TYR A 174 -14.09 -26.63 6.37
CA TYR A 174 -12.72 -26.22 6.15
C TYR A 174 -12.60 -24.71 6.13
N ILE A 175 -11.57 -24.18 6.80
CA ILE A 175 -11.13 -22.78 6.73
C ILE A 175 -9.66 -22.70 6.39
N ILE A 176 -9.26 -21.63 5.76
CA ILE A 176 -7.90 -21.38 5.35
C ILE A 176 -7.10 -20.95 6.58
N ASP A 177 -6.09 -21.76 6.93
CA ASP A 177 -5.29 -21.65 8.15
C ASP A 177 -4.10 -20.69 7.93
N ARG A 178 -3.83 -19.83 8.92
CA ARG A 178 -2.68 -18.92 8.92
C ARG A 178 -1.31 -19.64 8.91
N ARG A 179 -1.23 -20.89 9.34
CA ARG A 179 0.03 -21.63 9.46
C ARG A 179 0.72 -21.90 8.12
N GLY A 180 0.00 -21.77 7.00
CA GLY A 180 0.56 -21.86 5.66
C GLY A 180 0.99 -20.51 5.07
N TYR A 181 0.75 -19.40 5.76
CA TYR A 181 0.79 -18.04 5.23
C TYR A 181 1.83 -17.13 5.87
N THR A 182 2.78 -17.67 6.60
CA THR A 182 4.01 -16.93 6.89
C THR A 182 4.82 -16.66 5.62
N ASP A 183 4.31 -17.15 4.48
CA ASP A 183 4.90 -16.92 3.17
C ASP A 183 4.39 -15.57 2.65
N HIS A 184 5.26 -14.58 2.65
CA HIS A 184 5.07 -13.27 2.05
C HIS A 184 4.55 -13.38 0.59
N ASP A 185 4.96 -14.43 -0.13
CA ASP A 185 4.53 -14.70 -1.50
C ASP A 185 3.03 -14.96 -1.62
N PHE A 186 2.42 -15.65 -0.64
CA PHE A 186 0.97 -15.87 -0.66
C PHE A 186 0.20 -14.55 -0.51
N MET A 187 0.60 -13.74 0.48
CA MET A 187 -0.04 -12.45 0.71
C MET A 187 0.08 -11.56 -0.51
N ASN A 188 1.27 -11.50 -1.10
CA ASN A 188 1.54 -10.69 -2.27
C ASN A 188 0.78 -11.16 -3.50
N LEU A 189 0.65 -12.47 -3.73
CA LEU A 189 -0.08 -12.99 -4.86
C LEU A 189 -1.54 -12.53 -4.87
N PHE A 190 -2.25 -12.60 -3.72
CA PHE A 190 -3.66 -12.23 -3.67
C PHE A 190 -3.89 -10.73 -3.55
N THR A 191 -2.98 -9.99 -2.94
CA THR A 191 -3.10 -8.54 -2.79
C THR A 191 -2.32 -7.77 -3.85
N GLY A 192 -1.61 -8.45 -4.78
CA GLY A 192 -0.73 -7.79 -5.75
C GLY A 192 0.32 -6.90 -5.09
N GLY A 193 0.80 -7.32 -3.90
CA GLY A 193 1.74 -6.55 -3.09
C GLY A 193 1.13 -5.38 -2.31
N PHE A 194 -0.18 -5.14 -2.39
CA PHE A 194 -0.83 -4.10 -1.58
C PHE A 194 -0.69 -4.36 -0.08
N TYR A 195 -0.55 -5.62 0.32
CA TYR A 195 -0.33 -5.99 1.73
C TYR A 195 0.88 -5.30 2.35
N ASP A 196 1.94 -5.03 1.59
CA ASP A 196 3.13 -4.34 2.08
C ASP A 196 2.81 -2.90 2.53
N TYR A 197 1.72 -2.31 1.99
CA TYR A 197 1.24 -0.99 2.38
C TYR A 197 0.22 -1.02 3.52
N ALA A 198 -0.12 -2.19 4.08
CA ALA A 198 -1.00 -2.28 5.24
C ALA A 198 -0.40 -1.60 6.48
N ASP A 199 0.93 -1.62 6.61
CA ASP A 199 1.69 -0.97 7.70
C ASP A 199 2.37 0.32 7.23
N PHE A 200 1.85 0.98 6.18
CA PHE A 200 2.40 2.24 5.70
C PHE A 200 2.28 3.34 6.75
N GLN A 201 3.34 4.14 6.89
CA GLN A 201 3.38 5.31 7.76
C GLN A 201 3.97 6.51 7.00
N MET A 202 3.44 7.70 7.30
CA MET A 202 4.01 8.98 6.89
C MET A 202 4.40 9.75 8.12
N ALA A 203 5.67 10.12 8.24
CA ALA A 203 6.13 11.03 9.28
C ALA A 203 6.52 12.38 8.69
N VAL A 204 6.13 13.47 9.36
CA VAL A 204 6.51 14.82 9.01
C VAL A 204 7.23 15.43 10.21
N CYS A 205 8.50 15.82 10.03
CA CYS A 205 9.32 16.44 11.07
C CYS A 205 9.69 17.86 10.64
N THR A 206 9.47 18.84 11.52
CA THR A 206 9.70 20.25 11.21
C THR A 206 10.48 20.96 12.31
N ASN A 207 11.37 21.89 11.93
CA ASN A 207 11.94 22.88 12.82
C ASN A 207 12.31 24.16 12.06
N THR A 208 12.72 25.18 12.81
CA THR A 208 13.31 26.41 12.27
C THR A 208 14.67 26.64 12.95
N MET A 209 15.73 26.70 12.16
CA MET A 209 17.09 26.98 12.61
C MET A 209 17.65 28.15 11.80
N ASP A 210 18.17 29.16 12.46
CA ASP A 210 18.79 30.33 11.82
C ASP A 210 17.95 30.99 10.72
N SER A 211 16.60 31.04 10.89
CA SER A 211 15.60 31.54 9.94
C SER A 211 15.33 30.64 8.75
N VAL A 212 15.96 29.48 8.68
CA VAL A 212 15.66 28.44 7.68
C VAL A 212 14.65 27.47 8.28
N GLU A 213 13.55 27.24 7.57
CA GLU A 213 12.57 26.23 7.94
C GLU A 213 12.97 24.89 7.28
N HIS A 214 13.09 23.86 8.11
CA HIS A 214 13.36 22.50 7.66
C HIS A 214 12.13 21.65 7.82
N THR A 215 11.72 20.97 6.75
CA THR A 215 10.65 19.97 6.77
C THR A 215 11.16 18.68 6.17
N TYR A 216 10.92 17.57 6.86
CA TYR A 216 11.23 16.22 6.39
C TYR A 216 9.95 15.41 6.31
N TYR A 217 9.73 14.79 5.17
CA TYR A 217 8.63 13.85 4.94
C TYR A 217 9.24 12.46 4.79
N PHE A 218 8.80 11.50 5.59
CA PHE A 218 9.27 10.12 5.52
C PHE A 218 8.10 9.20 5.19
N ALA A 219 8.20 8.45 4.09
CA ALA A 219 7.31 7.35 3.78
C ALA A 219 7.96 6.04 4.24
N ALA A 220 7.23 5.23 4.99
CA ALA A 220 7.75 3.97 5.54
C ALA A 220 6.73 2.83 5.41
N LEU A 221 7.25 1.60 5.28
CA LEU A 221 6.48 0.35 5.39
C LEU A 221 6.89 -0.29 6.72
N GLY A 222 5.95 -0.35 7.67
CA GLY A 222 6.29 -0.62 9.06
C GLY A 222 7.29 0.39 9.59
N ASP A 223 8.41 -0.07 10.15
CA ASP A 223 9.48 0.80 10.64
C ASP A 223 10.57 1.09 9.57
N GLN A 224 10.44 0.56 8.36
CA GLN A 224 11.42 0.77 7.31
C GLN A 224 11.06 1.98 6.44
N VAL A 225 11.89 3.03 6.46
CA VAL A 225 11.77 4.17 5.54
C VAL A 225 12.09 3.70 4.12
N ILE A 226 11.18 3.96 3.18
CA ILE A 226 11.31 3.64 1.76
C ILE A 226 11.63 4.87 0.92
N ALA A 227 11.16 6.05 1.34
CA ALA A 227 11.44 7.31 0.66
C ALA A 227 11.39 8.48 1.64
N CYS A 228 12.12 9.56 1.36
CA CYS A 228 11.96 10.82 2.07
C CYS A 228 12.11 12.03 1.15
N ILE A 229 11.52 13.16 1.56
CA ILE A 229 11.84 14.49 1.04
C ILE A 229 12.33 15.34 2.19
N GLN A 230 13.42 16.05 1.97
CA GLN A 230 13.88 17.15 2.79
C GLN A 230 13.59 18.47 2.07
N GLU A 231 12.95 19.38 2.73
CA GLU A 231 12.74 20.76 2.28
C GLU A 231 13.47 21.74 3.20
N MET A 232 14.16 22.68 2.59
CA MET A 232 14.79 23.81 3.28
C MET A 232 14.23 25.09 2.68
N SER A 233 13.48 25.85 3.46
CA SER A 233 12.85 27.08 3.03
C SER A 233 13.51 28.29 3.71
N GLU A 234 14.02 29.22 2.93
CA GLU A 234 14.67 30.45 3.39
C GLU A 234 14.16 31.67 2.65
N ALA A 235 14.31 32.85 3.26
CA ALA A 235 13.95 34.10 2.61
C ALA A 235 14.94 34.43 1.49
N ASP A 236 14.43 34.85 0.33
CA ASP A 236 15.25 35.42 -0.75
C ASP A 236 15.50 36.92 -0.47
N ASP A 237 16.36 37.20 0.50
CA ASP A 237 16.68 38.58 0.90
C ASP A 237 17.46 39.35 -0.18
N SER A 238 18.13 38.63 -1.08
CA SER A 238 18.89 39.23 -2.18
C SER A 238 18.02 39.62 -3.37
N GLY A 239 16.90 38.90 -3.58
CA GLY A 239 16.07 39.00 -4.78
C GLY A 239 16.80 38.55 -6.07
N GLU A 240 17.93 37.85 -5.92
CA GLU A 240 18.77 37.40 -7.05
C GLU A 240 18.28 36.10 -7.67
N LEU A 241 17.40 35.38 -6.97
CA LEU A 241 16.82 34.10 -7.46
C LEU A 241 15.54 34.40 -8.25
N ASP A 242 15.74 34.92 -9.46
CA ASP A 242 14.65 35.06 -10.42
C ASP A 242 14.27 33.70 -11.06
N ASP A 243 13.18 33.70 -11.82
CA ASP A 243 12.64 32.48 -12.42
C ASP A 243 13.64 31.81 -13.42
N ASP A 244 14.46 32.61 -14.10
CA ASP A 244 15.46 32.08 -15.04
C ASP A 244 16.62 31.41 -14.29
N THR A 245 17.04 31.98 -13.16
CA THR A 245 18.05 31.39 -12.27
C THR A 245 17.55 30.07 -11.66
N ILE A 246 16.30 30.04 -11.18
CA ILE A 246 15.66 28.82 -10.65
C ILE A 246 15.56 27.75 -11.73
N ALA A 247 15.14 28.11 -12.94
CA ALA A 247 15.08 27.17 -14.06
C ALA A 247 16.45 26.57 -14.38
N GLY A 248 17.51 27.40 -14.38
CA GLY A 248 18.89 26.94 -14.58
C GLY A 248 19.39 25.99 -13.49
N LEU A 249 19.06 26.27 -12.22
CA LEU A 249 19.36 25.39 -11.08
C LEU A 249 18.64 24.05 -11.22
N ASN A 250 17.35 24.07 -11.59
CA ASN A 250 16.57 22.84 -11.77
C ASN A 250 17.09 21.99 -12.94
N GLU A 251 17.57 22.62 -14.03
CA GLU A 251 18.25 21.88 -15.12
C GLU A 251 19.55 21.22 -14.64
N PHE A 252 20.36 21.94 -13.87
CA PHE A 252 21.59 21.39 -13.27
C PHE A 252 21.28 20.22 -12.33
N TYR A 253 20.28 20.34 -11.45
CA TYR A 253 19.87 19.29 -10.53
C TYR A 253 19.30 18.07 -11.26
N ALA A 254 18.54 18.27 -12.33
CA ALA A 254 18.03 17.18 -13.14
C ALA A 254 19.18 16.38 -13.82
N GLN A 255 20.25 17.06 -14.25
CA GLN A 255 21.43 16.38 -14.79
C GLN A 255 22.21 15.63 -13.70
N ALA A 256 22.34 16.20 -12.49
CA ALA A 256 23.01 15.54 -11.37
C ALA A 256 22.22 14.29 -10.90
N ALA A 257 20.91 14.37 -10.84
CA ALA A 257 20.02 13.26 -10.48
C ALA A 257 20.15 12.07 -11.45
N GLN A 258 20.35 12.31 -12.75
CA GLN A 258 20.59 11.24 -13.74
C GLN A 258 21.84 10.41 -13.42
N GLN A 259 22.82 10.96 -12.71
CA GLN A 259 24.05 10.28 -12.33
C GLN A 259 23.93 9.54 -10.99
N THR A 260 22.87 9.81 -10.24
CA THR A 260 22.65 9.24 -8.91
C THR A 260 21.23 8.69 -8.83
N PRO A 261 20.99 7.44 -9.26
CA PRO A 261 19.67 6.82 -9.20
C PRO A 261 19.05 6.89 -7.81
N GLY A 262 17.75 7.19 -7.74
CA GLY A 262 17.01 7.31 -6.49
C GLY A 262 17.16 8.68 -5.79
N ILE A 263 17.83 9.67 -6.41
CA ILE A 263 17.92 11.04 -5.89
C ILE A 263 17.13 11.98 -6.79
N TYR A 264 16.34 12.84 -6.16
CA TYR A 264 15.54 13.89 -6.78
C TYR A 264 15.91 15.22 -6.16
N MET A 265 16.13 16.24 -6.94
CA MET A 265 16.50 17.56 -6.43
C MET A 265 15.78 18.64 -7.22
N GLY A 266 15.46 19.73 -6.52
CA GLY A 266 14.87 20.89 -7.17
C GLY A 266 14.87 22.11 -6.26
N VAL A 267 14.58 23.25 -6.86
CA VAL A 267 14.40 24.54 -6.19
C VAL A 267 13.09 25.13 -6.68
N THR A 268 12.29 25.61 -5.74
CA THR A 268 11.02 26.28 -6.06
C THR A 268 10.95 27.63 -5.32
N LYS A 269 10.01 28.46 -5.73
CA LYS A 269 9.74 29.74 -5.07
C LYS A 269 8.32 29.75 -4.52
N ASP A 270 8.20 30.08 -3.25
CA ASP A 270 6.93 30.31 -2.58
C ASP A 270 6.88 31.75 -2.03
N GLY A 271 6.25 32.63 -2.77
CA GLY A 271 6.25 34.06 -2.45
C GLY A 271 7.66 34.65 -2.49
N SER A 272 8.14 35.13 -1.33
CA SER A 272 9.50 35.66 -1.15
C SER A 272 10.48 34.62 -0.57
N ARG A 273 10.08 33.36 -0.48
CA ARG A 273 10.94 32.29 0.01
C ARG A 273 11.40 31.40 -1.13
N VAL A 274 12.60 30.90 -1.00
CA VAL A 274 13.15 29.87 -1.86
C VAL A 274 13.14 28.56 -1.09
N VAL A 275 12.66 27.50 -1.73
CA VAL A 275 12.61 26.17 -1.14
C VAL A 275 13.50 25.22 -1.93
N THR A 276 14.50 24.70 -1.29
CA THR A 276 15.35 23.64 -1.84
C THR A 276 14.77 22.28 -1.42
N HIS A 277 14.59 21.40 -2.38
CA HIS A 277 14.04 20.06 -2.18
C HIS A 277 15.09 18.99 -2.49
N VAL A 278 15.20 17.99 -1.62
CA VAL A 278 15.99 16.78 -1.84
C VAL A 278 15.12 15.57 -1.54
N GLY A 279 14.79 14.81 -2.58
CA GLY A 279 14.06 13.55 -2.48
C GLY A 279 15.02 12.36 -2.55
N ILE A 280 14.79 11.34 -1.74
CA ILE A 280 15.59 10.11 -1.70
C ILE A 280 14.65 8.91 -1.74
N ASP A 281 14.79 8.08 -2.77
CA ASP A 281 14.23 6.73 -2.83
C ASP A 281 15.23 5.73 -2.25
N PHE A 282 15.01 5.30 -1.01
CA PHE A 282 15.88 4.35 -0.32
C PHE A 282 15.81 2.92 -0.87
N GLN A 283 14.87 2.63 -1.78
CA GLN A 283 14.79 1.34 -2.45
C GLN A 283 15.76 1.25 -3.64
N THR A 284 16.10 2.41 -4.25
CA THR A 284 16.96 2.50 -5.43
C THR A 284 18.31 3.14 -5.12
N ALA A 285 18.37 4.12 -4.21
CA ALA A 285 19.58 4.84 -3.90
C ALA A 285 20.62 3.96 -3.20
N ASP A 286 21.89 4.01 -3.65
CA ASP A 286 22.99 3.36 -2.94
C ASP A 286 23.27 4.10 -1.62
N GLN A 287 22.96 3.44 -0.51
CA GLN A 287 23.05 4.01 0.83
C GLN A 287 24.50 4.43 1.20
N ASN A 288 25.50 3.70 0.73
CA ASN A 288 26.89 4.09 1.00
C ASN A 288 27.24 5.38 0.25
N THR A 289 26.73 5.56 -0.94
CA THR A 289 26.90 6.80 -1.71
C THR A 289 26.21 7.97 -1.01
N LEU A 290 25.00 7.78 -0.49
CA LEU A 290 24.25 8.81 0.26
C LEU A 290 25.01 9.26 1.52
N VAL A 291 25.53 8.30 2.29
CA VAL A 291 26.31 8.57 3.50
C VAL A 291 27.64 9.27 3.15
N ASN A 292 28.36 8.78 2.16
CA ASN A 292 29.66 9.31 1.78
C ASN A 292 29.57 10.70 1.12
N SER A 293 28.46 10.98 0.43
CA SER A 293 28.21 12.30 -0.17
C SER A 293 27.73 13.35 0.84
N GLY A 294 27.42 12.94 2.08
CA GLY A 294 26.84 13.82 3.10
C GLY A 294 25.37 14.17 2.88
N MET A 295 24.73 13.57 1.88
CA MET A 295 23.27 13.74 1.62
C MET A 295 22.43 13.16 2.76
N VAL A 296 22.92 12.11 3.40
CA VAL A 296 22.37 11.56 4.63
C VAL A 296 23.30 11.95 5.75
N SER A 297 22.83 12.81 6.65
CA SER A 297 23.64 13.28 7.78
C SER A 297 24.11 12.13 8.67
N GLY A 298 25.18 12.33 9.43
CA GLY A 298 25.70 11.32 10.38
C GLY A 298 24.66 10.82 11.41
N SER A 299 23.61 11.60 11.67
CA SER A 299 22.47 11.19 12.49
C SER A 299 21.69 10.04 11.90
N TYR A 300 21.60 9.93 10.57
CA TYR A 300 20.92 8.80 9.91
C TYR A 300 21.73 7.50 10.03
N GLN A 301 23.06 7.55 10.09
CA GLN A 301 23.89 6.34 10.22
C GLN A 301 23.59 5.56 11.50
N GLY A 302 23.31 6.25 12.61
CA GLY A 302 22.96 5.63 13.88
C GLY A 302 21.57 4.97 13.88
N ASN A 303 20.72 5.34 12.90
CA ASN A 303 19.34 4.86 12.79
C ASN A 303 19.15 3.77 11.75
N MET A 304 20.25 3.29 11.14
CA MET A 304 20.20 2.21 10.15
C MET A 304 20.30 0.86 10.84
N SER A 305 19.31 0.00 10.57
CA SER A 305 19.33 -1.41 10.94
C SER A 305 19.38 -2.24 9.66
N ASP A 306 20.36 -3.14 9.55
CA ASP A 306 20.57 -4.00 8.38
C ASP A 306 20.64 -3.22 7.04
N GLY A 307 21.26 -2.03 7.07
CA GLY A 307 21.35 -1.17 5.90
C GLY A 307 20.06 -0.43 5.54
N ARG A 308 19.05 -0.42 6.42
CA ARG A 308 17.76 0.23 6.21
C ARG A 308 17.51 1.28 7.29
N LEU A 309 16.96 2.43 6.89
CA LEU A 309 16.65 3.51 7.79
C LEU A 309 15.38 3.18 8.60
N SER A 310 15.49 3.19 9.94
CA SER A 310 14.36 3.01 10.85
C SER A 310 13.60 4.33 11.01
N LEU A 311 12.28 4.32 10.81
CA LEU A 311 11.43 5.49 11.00
C LEU A 311 11.41 5.92 12.46
N SER A 312 11.14 4.99 13.38
CA SER A 312 11.02 5.28 14.81
C SER A 312 12.32 5.84 15.41
N ALA A 313 13.47 5.26 15.02
CA ALA A 313 14.77 5.75 15.46
C ALA A 313 15.09 7.14 14.88
N THR A 314 14.71 7.38 13.61
CA THR A 314 14.92 8.67 12.95
C THR A 314 14.07 9.77 13.57
N VAL A 315 12.77 9.53 13.76
CA VAL A 315 11.85 10.47 14.42
C VAL A 315 12.34 10.78 15.84
N SER A 316 12.70 9.75 16.63
CA SER A 316 13.23 9.94 17.99
C SER A 316 14.53 10.76 18.02
N ALA A 317 15.41 10.61 17.03
CA ALA A 317 16.62 11.42 16.94
C ALA A 317 16.28 12.88 16.62
N PHE A 318 15.37 13.11 15.68
CA PHE A 318 14.93 14.46 15.31
C PHE A 318 14.24 15.20 16.45
N GLU A 319 13.40 14.50 17.23
CA GLU A 319 12.75 15.07 18.42
C GLU A 319 13.79 15.47 19.50
N LYS A 320 14.85 14.69 19.69
CA LYS A 320 15.95 15.03 20.59
C LYS A 320 16.71 16.29 20.13
N ASP A 321 16.77 16.49 18.82
CA ASP A 321 17.38 17.66 18.19
C ASP A 321 16.41 18.86 18.13
N GLY A 322 15.23 18.75 18.76
CA GLY A 322 14.27 19.86 18.92
C GLY A 322 13.29 20.00 17.76
N MET A 323 13.16 19.00 16.87
CA MET A 323 12.12 18.98 15.83
C MET A 323 10.76 18.59 16.42
N THR A 324 9.72 19.13 15.82
CA THR A 324 8.35 18.65 16.05
C THR A 324 8.04 17.56 15.03
N SER A 325 7.48 16.44 15.47
CA SER A 325 7.11 15.33 14.60
C SER A 325 5.62 15.03 14.66
N ILE A 326 5.05 14.63 13.52
CA ILE A 326 3.72 14.07 13.38
C ILE A 326 3.89 12.77 12.59
N VAL A 327 3.50 11.65 13.19
CA VAL A 327 3.47 10.35 12.52
C VAL A 327 2.01 9.96 12.34
N THR A 328 1.62 9.71 11.10
CA THR A 328 0.26 9.23 10.77
C THR A 328 0.31 7.72 10.66
N PRO A 329 -0.25 6.98 11.63
CA PRO A 329 -0.39 5.54 11.54
C PRO A 329 -1.44 5.22 10.48
N VAL A 330 -1.14 4.27 9.63
CA VAL A 330 -2.04 3.86 8.56
C VAL A 330 -3.02 2.78 9.01
N TYR A 331 -2.67 1.98 10.01
CA TYR A 331 -3.52 0.91 10.49
C TYR A 331 -3.41 0.63 11.98
N GLY A 332 -4.60 0.53 12.59
CA GLY A 332 -4.91 -0.40 13.67
C GLY A 332 -3.96 -0.47 14.86
N THR A 333 -3.49 0.66 15.38
CA THR A 333 -3.22 0.75 16.82
C THR A 333 -4.50 1.22 17.50
N ALA A 334 -5.55 0.38 17.45
CA ALA A 334 -6.53 0.41 18.52
C ALA A 334 -5.80 -0.15 19.75
N GLU A 335 -5.43 0.74 20.69
CA GLU A 335 -5.05 0.37 22.03
C GLU A 335 -6.13 -0.47 22.71
#